data_e2ce78d0954ae4d1638738f6b2f28fc8
#
_entry.id   e2ce78d0954ae4d1638738f6b2f28fc8
#
_cell.length_a   1.000
_cell.length_b   1.000
_cell.length_c   1.000
_cell.angle_alpha   90.00
_cell.angle_beta   90.00
_cell.angle_gamma   90.00
#
_symmetry.space_group_name_H-M   'P 1'
#
loop_
_entity.id
_entity.type
_entity.pdbx_description
1 polymer ?
#
loop_
_entity_poly.entity_id
_entity_poly.type
_entity_poly.pdbx_seq_one_letter_code
_entity_poly.pdbx_strand_id
1 'polypeptide(L)'
;MGDKAGVPYDGNDPRYQDLYHGKADSADYGWLTKNPVWQKEWLASITELIDMYKPDLLYSDCGLPFGNEIGRSMIAHYYNQDMLKNNGQLEAIYNCKEASLGRFVRDVERGALDSISEYPWQTDTSIGDWFYSTGQKYLSADQVIQMLVDIVSKNGNLLLNVVQTPEGDLEPDVLQILEGIGTWTKDNGEAIYGSRPWKKYGEGPSTTTKQVSGNHGGIKDVRPYVAEDIRFTTKNDTVYAFCMNTPVSDLNITSLSQVSRISTKSIASVSMLGSKEKIKWKQNEDALLIVKPSILPNYKVVVFKIVFKK
;
A
#
# COMPACT_ATOMS: atom_id res chain seq x y z
N MET A 1 27.35 23.97 8.99
CA MET A 1 27.14 25.06 9.95
C MET A 1 26.83 26.29 9.12
N GLY A 2 25.62 26.86 9.24
CA GLY A 2 25.17 28.03 8.48
C GLY A 2 25.27 29.29 9.28
N ASP A 3 24.79 30.42 8.73
CA ASP A 3 24.82 31.75 9.30
C ASP A 3 24.12 31.87 10.67
N LYS A 4 23.37 30.84 11.07
CA LYS A 4 22.66 30.72 12.35
C LYS A 4 23.40 29.85 13.37
N ALA A 5 24.65 29.47 13.12
CA ALA A 5 25.45 28.72 14.10
C ALA A 5 25.57 29.51 15.42
N GLY A 6 25.19 28.88 16.52
CA GLY A 6 25.20 29.53 17.87
C GLY A 6 23.92 30.32 18.23
N VAL A 7 22.96 30.43 17.30
CA VAL A 7 21.62 30.97 17.64
C VAL A 7 20.82 29.85 18.30
N PRO A 8 20.22 30.09 19.49
CA PRO A 8 19.34 29.09 20.09
C PRO A 8 18.17 28.76 19.16
N TYR A 9 17.87 27.46 18.96
CA TYR A 9 16.62 27.03 18.30
C TYR A 9 15.44 27.14 19.29
N ASP A 10 14.24 27.14 18.78
CA ASP A 10 13.01 27.36 19.55
C ASP A 10 12.89 26.48 20.79
N GLY A 11 13.32 25.23 20.74
CA GLY A 11 13.32 24.31 21.87
C GLY A 11 14.18 24.71 23.06
N ASN A 12 15.11 25.65 22.89
CA ASN A 12 15.92 26.25 23.95
C ASN A 12 15.45 27.65 24.37
N ASP A 13 14.46 28.23 23.67
CA ASP A 13 13.94 29.55 23.97
C ASP A 13 12.78 29.43 24.98
N PRO A 14 12.88 30.08 26.16
CA PRO A 14 11.82 30.04 27.17
C PRO A 14 10.44 30.46 26.68
N ARG A 15 10.38 31.29 25.62
CA ARG A 15 9.12 31.77 25.03
C ARG A 15 8.33 30.68 24.32
N TYR A 16 8.98 29.57 23.94
CA TYR A 16 8.38 28.45 23.17
C TYR A 16 8.37 27.13 23.94
N GLN A 17 8.63 27.19 25.27
CA GLN A 17 8.69 25.96 26.08
C GLN A 17 7.36 25.18 26.13
N ASP A 18 6.24 25.87 25.93
CA ASP A 18 4.93 25.22 25.83
C ASP A 18 4.79 24.29 24.58
N LEU A 19 5.66 24.49 23.58
CA LEU A 19 5.69 23.66 22.37
C LEU A 19 6.64 22.44 22.49
N TYR A 20 7.45 22.40 23.55
CA TYR A 20 8.50 21.40 23.73
C TYR A 20 8.45 20.82 25.14
N HIS A 21 8.70 19.54 25.27
CA HIS A 21 8.78 18.89 26.57
C HIS A 21 10.19 18.94 27.16
N GLY A 22 10.28 19.00 28.48
CA GLY A 22 11.52 18.74 29.20
C GLY A 22 11.83 17.24 29.22
N LYS A 23 13.12 16.89 29.36
CA LYS A 23 13.54 15.49 29.55
C LYS A 23 12.99 14.94 30.86
N ALA A 24 12.49 13.71 30.85
CA ALA A 24 12.12 12.99 32.08
C ALA A 24 13.34 12.57 32.89
N ASP A 25 14.39 12.12 32.19
CA ASP A 25 15.70 11.72 32.75
C ASP A 25 16.81 11.84 31.69
N SER A 26 18.05 11.50 32.06
CA SER A 26 19.20 11.56 31.14
C SER A 26 19.13 10.58 29.97
N ALA A 27 18.29 9.54 30.06
CA ALA A 27 18.06 8.55 29.02
C ALA A 27 16.84 8.85 28.15
N ASP A 28 16.16 9.97 28.39
CA ASP A 28 15.00 10.40 27.61
C ASP A 28 15.46 11.08 26.32
N TYR A 29 15.42 10.32 25.23
CA TYR A 29 15.83 10.79 23.90
C TYR A 29 14.63 10.79 22.94
N GLY A 30 14.46 11.91 22.25
CA GLY A 30 13.59 12.04 21.11
C GLY A 30 12.10 12.20 21.43
N TRP A 31 11.32 11.89 20.44
CA TRP A 31 9.89 12.18 20.30
C TRP A 31 8.97 11.33 21.18
N LEU A 32 9.41 10.18 21.66
CA LEU A 32 8.63 9.31 22.56
C LEU A 32 9.09 9.50 24.00
N THR A 33 9.09 10.73 24.49
CA THR A 33 9.53 11.06 25.84
C THR A 33 8.78 10.27 26.93
N LYS A 34 9.45 9.97 28.03
CA LYS A 34 8.87 9.38 29.24
C LYS A 34 8.26 10.43 30.18
N ASN A 35 8.31 11.71 29.84
CA ASN A 35 7.72 12.79 30.64
C ASN A 35 6.20 12.63 30.73
N PRO A 36 5.63 12.33 31.92
CA PRO A 36 4.20 12.03 32.07
C PRO A 36 3.33 13.26 31.85
N VAL A 37 3.82 14.46 32.12
CA VAL A 37 3.10 15.72 31.86
C VAL A 37 2.90 15.88 30.35
N TRP A 38 3.99 15.75 29.59
CA TRP A 38 3.92 15.84 28.13
C TRP A 38 3.05 14.74 27.50
N GLN A 39 3.15 13.50 27.99
CA GLN A 39 2.31 12.41 27.51
C GLN A 39 0.82 12.68 27.70
N LYS A 40 0.45 13.28 28.84
CA LYS A 40 -0.93 13.66 29.13
C LYS A 40 -1.39 14.81 28.23
N GLU A 41 -0.58 15.82 28.01
CA GLU A 41 -0.86 16.95 27.12
C GLU A 41 -1.01 16.48 25.67
N TRP A 42 -0.09 15.62 25.22
CA TRP A 42 -0.17 15.03 23.89
C TRP A 42 -1.47 14.23 23.71
N LEU A 43 -1.82 13.38 24.70
CA LEU A 43 -3.07 12.61 24.64
C LEU A 43 -4.30 13.52 24.59
N ALA A 44 -4.31 14.61 25.36
CA ALA A 44 -5.40 15.58 25.33
C ALA A 44 -5.52 16.24 23.95
N SER A 45 -4.41 16.68 23.36
CA SER A 45 -4.37 17.33 22.05
C SER A 45 -4.82 16.41 20.92
N ILE A 46 -4.37 15.14 20.90
CA ILE A 46 -4.81 14.19 19.86
C ILE A 46 -6.28 13.78 20.05
N THR A 47 -6.75 13.70 21.28
CA THR A 47 -8.16 13.46 21.59
C THR A 47 -9.04 14.60 21.09
N GLU A 48 -8.65 15.85 21.34
CA GLU A 48 -9.33 17.03 20.83
C GLU A 48 -9.39 17.04 19.29
N LEU A 49 -8.28 16.71 18.61
CA LEU A 49 -8.24 16.58 17.15
C LEU A 49 -9.25 15.52 16.66
N ILE A 50 -9.27 14.35 17.28
CA ILE A 50 -10.20 13.26 16.94
C ILE A 50 -11.66 13.73 17.12
N ASP A 51 -11.96 14.38 18.24
CA ASP A 51 -13.32 14.84 18.55
C ASP A 51 -13.81 15.95 17.62
N MET A 52 -12.92 16.87 17.24
CA MET A 52 -13.25 17.98 16.38
C MET A 52 -13.37 17.60 14.90
N TYR A 53 -12.46 16.79 14.39
CA TYR A 53 -12.34 16.53 12.95
C TYR A 53 -12.85 15.15 12.54
N LYS A 54 -12.96 14.19 13.46
CA LYS A 54 -13.47 12.83 13.21
C LYS A 54 -12.83 12.19 11.98
N PRO A 55 -11.49 12.10 11.92
CA PRO A 55 -10.79 11.59 10.75
C PRO A 55 -11.15 10.12 10.49
N ASP A 56 -11.24 9.71 9.22
CA ASP A 56 -11.49 8.32 8.85
C ASP A 56 -10.20 7.48 8.91
N LEU A 57 -9.03 8.13 8.84
CA LEU A 57 -7.72 7.50 8.98
C LEU A 57 -6.84 8.32 9.91
N LEU A 58 -6.24 7.65 10.90
CA LEU A 58 -5.22 8.21 11.78
C LEU A 58 -3.95 7.37 11.67
N TYR A 59 -2.83 8.03 11.43
CA TYR A 59 -1.53 7.39 11.26
C TYR A 59 -0.53 7.92 12.26
N SER A 60 0.20 6.99 12.91
CA SER A 60 1.38 7.33 13.70
C SER A 60 2.60 6.73 13.07
N ASP A 61 3.58 7.54 12.71
CA ASP A 61 4.88 7.05 12.28
C ASP A 61 5.55 6.28 13.43
N CYS A 62 6.36 5.29 13.11
CA CYS A 62 6.96 4.35 14.06
C CYS A 62 5.92 3.42 14.73
N GLY A 63 5.95 3.27 16.07
CA GLY A 63 5.07 2.40 16.83
C GLY A 63 3.89 3.13 17.49
N LEU A 64 3.33 2.50 18.51
CA LEU A 64 2.31 3.13 19.34
C LEU A 64 2.91 4.31 20.10
N PRO A 65 2.34 5.52 19.98
CA PRO A 65 2.83 6.69 20.69
C PRO A 65 2.86 6.44 22.21
N PHE A 66 4.02 6.67 22.82
CA PHE A 66 4.27 6.52 24.27
C PHE A 66 3.92 5.13 24.84
N GLY A 67 3.88 4.08 23.98
CA GLY A 67 3.66 2.70 24.38
C GLY A 67 2.23 2.33 24.69
N ASN A 68 2.08 1.21 25.42
CA ASN A 68 0.78 0.56 25.53
C ASN A 68 -0.29 1.36 26.28
N GLU A 69 0.08 2.15 27.28
CA GLU A 69 -0.92 2.86 28.08
C GLU A 69 -1.51 4.04 27.31
N ILE A 70 -0.68 4.98 26.90
CA ILE A 70 -1.13 6.20 26.22
C ILE A 70 -1.62 5.89 24.80
N GLY A 71 -0.84 5.13 24.01
CA GLY A 71 -1.22 4.82 22.64
C GLY A 71 -2.51 3.99 22.54
N ARG A 72 -2.72 3.03 23.43
CA ARG A 72 -3.99 2.26 23.46
C ARG A 72 -5.18 3.12 23.91
N SER A 73 -4.97 4.05 24.84
CA SER A 73 -6.02 4.98 25.27
C SER A 73 -6.47 5.87 24.12
N MET A 74 -5.52 6.37 23.33
CA MET A 74 -5.81 7.11 22.10
C MET A 74 -6.62 6.26 21.11
N ILE A 75 -6.17 5.03 20.80
CA ILE A 75 -6.87 4.15 19.85
C ILE A 75 -8.28 3.82 20.34
N ALA A 76 -8.42 3.50 21.62
CA ALA A 76 -9.72 3.20 22.23
C ALA A 76 -10.67 4.39 22.11
N HIS A 77 -10.19 5.61 22.40
CA HIS A 77 -10.97 6.82 22.22
C HIS A 77 -11.38 7.00 20.74
N TYR A 78 -10.43 6.90 19.82
CA TYR A 78 -10.66 7.06 18.40
C TYR A 78 -11.70 6.07 17.85
N TYR A 79 -11.56 4.80 18.15
CA TYR A 79 -12.53 3.78 17.71
C TYR A 79 -13.89 3.93 18.35
N ASN A 80 -13.96 4.30 19.65
CA ASN A 80 -15.23 4.52 20.32
C ASN A 80 -15.99 5.73 19.73
N GLN A 81 -15.28 6.83 19.39
CA GLN A 81 -15.90 7.99 18.75
C GLN A 81 -16.42 7.65 17.35
N ASP A 82 -15.68 6.86 16.58
CA ASP A 82 -16.13 6.42 15.27
C ASP A 82 -17.36 5.49 15.37
N MET A 83 -17.37 4.54 16.28
CA MET A 83 -18.51 3.66 16.52
C MET A 83 -19.76 4.44 16.97
N LEU A 84 -19.60 5.49 17.77
CA LEU A 84 -20.70 6.37 18.14
C LEU A 84 -21.27 7.11 16.92
N LYS A 85 -20.41 7.58 16.03
CA LYS A 85 -20.78 8.24 14.75
C LYS A 85 -21.51 7.28 13.81
N ASN A 86 -21.12 6.01 13.77
CA ASN A 86 -21.54 5.02 12.77
C ASN A 86 -22.47 3.93 13.34
N ASN A 87 -23.30 4.27 14.34
CA ASN A 87 -24.30 3.36 14.91
C ASN A 87 -23.72 2.00 15.38
N GLY A 88 -22.55 2.03 15.99
CA GLY A 88 -21.87 0.84 16.54
C GLY A 88 -21.01 0.08 15.54
N GLN A 89 -20.86 0.58 14.31
CA GLN A 89 -19.94 0.02 13.32
C GLN A 89 -18.60 0.77 13.34
N LEU A 90 -17.51 0.03 13.35
CA LEU A 90 -16.17 0.59 13.25
C LEU A 90 -15.79 0.74 11.77
N GLU A 91 -15.64 1.98 11.32
CA GLU A 91 -15.23 2.33 9.96
C GLU A 91 -13.85 3.01 9.91
N ALA A 92 -13.45 3.64 11.03
CA ALA A 92 -12.17 4.32 11.14
C ALA A 92 -10.97 3.35 11.16
N ILE A 93 -9.85 3.82 10.64
CA ILE A 93 -8.62 3.05 10.52
C ILE A 93 -7.50 3.75 11.27
N TYR A 94 -6.83 3.01 12.17
CA TYR A 94 -5.57 3.44 12.76
C TYR A 94 -4.41 2.62 12.20
N ASN A 95 -3.35 3.30 11.76
CA ASN A 95 -2.14 2.70 11.21
C ASN A 95 -0.90 3.05 12.03
N CYS A 96 -0.01 2.09 12.23
CA CYS A 96 1.37 2.35 12.66
C CYS A 96 2.30 1.20 12.24
N LYS A 97 3.61 1.35 12.43
CA LYS A 97 4.62 0.34 12.01
C LYS A 97 4.73 -0.87 12.95
N GLU A 98 3.91 -0.94 13.99
CA GLU A 98 3.90 -2.05 14.94
C GLU A 98 2.97 -3.18 14.51
N ALA A 99 3.34 -4.43 14.80
CA ALA A 99 2.49 -5.58 14.55
C ALA A 99 1.33 -5.64 15.55
N SER A 100 0.09 -5.74 15.08
CA SER A 100 -1.10 -5.56 15.90
C SER A 100 -1.99 -6.78 16.09
N LEU A 101 -1.78 -7.84 15.33
CA LEU A 101 -2.67 -9.00 15.30
C LEU A 101 -4.15 -8.61 15.04
N GLY A 102 -4.38 -7.70 14.09
CA GLY A 102 -5.71 -7.25 13.65
C GLY A 102 -6.38 -6.15 14.51
N ARG A 103 -5.72 -5.66 15.58
CA ARG A 103 -6.27 -4.57 16.40
C ARG A 103 -6.20 -3.19 15.74
N PHE A 104 -5.25 -3.03 14.84
CA PHE A 104 -5.05 -1.88 13.95
C PHE A 104 -4.25 -2.32 12.73
N VAL A 105 -4.11 -1.45 11.74
CA VAL A 105 -3.40 -1.78 10.49
C VAL A 105 -1.91 -1.61 10.70
N ARG A 106 -1.14 -2.65 10.38
CA ARG A 106 0.32 -2.57 10.35
C ARG A 106 0.77 -1.88 9.07
N ASP A 107 1.65 -0.90 9.22
CA ASP A 107 2.40 -0.33 8.11
C ASP A 107 3.80 -0.95 7.99
N VAL A 108 4.22 -1.25 6.77
CA VAL A 108 5.53 -1.86 6.45
C VAL A 108 6.29 -0.89 5.55
N GLU A 109 7.12 -0.05 6.15
CA GLU A 109 7.84 1.00 5.43
C GLU A 109 8.66 0.43 4.27
N ARG A 110 8.40 0.96 3.06
CA ARG A 110 9.09 0.62 1.80
C ARG A 110 9.28 -0.89 1.60
N GLY A 111 8.34 -1.68 2.10
CA GLY A 111 8.43 -3.13 2.11
C GLY A 111 7.24 -3.81 1.46
N ALA A 112 7.30 -5.14 1.40
CA ALA A 112 6.21 -6.00 0.99
C ALA A 112 6.20 -7.27 1.85
N LEU A 113 5.03 -7.90 1.96
CA LEU A 113 4.91 -9.21 2.58
C LEU A 113 5.14 -10.32 1.53
N ASP A 114 5.63 -11.48 1.97
CA ASP A 114 5.90 -12.61 1.09
C ASP A 114 4.66 -13.47 0.79
N SER A 115 3.58 -13.26 1.51
CA SER A 115 2.35 -14.05 1.41
C SER A 115 1.10 -13.21 1.67
N ILE A 116 -0.07 -13.79 1.44
CA ILE A 116 -1.34 -13.18 1.83
C ILE A 116 -1.38 -13.01 3.34
N SER A 117 -1.62 -11.78 3.79
CA SER A 117 -1.83 -11.49 5.20
C SER A 117 -3.27 -11.77 5.60
N GLU A 118 -3.45 -12.36 6.78
CA GLU A 118 -4.78 -12.55 7.39
C GLU A 118 -5.49 -11.21 7.63
N TYR A 119 -4.74 -10.21 8.09
CA TYR A 119 -5.26 -8.88 8.35
C TYR A 119 -4.82 -7.89 7.27
N PRO A 120 -5.63 -6.87 6.95
CA PRO A 120 -5.19 -5.77 6.10
C PRO A 120 -3.92 -5.12 6.63
N TRP A 121 -3.05 -4.71 5.74
CA TRP A 121 -1.82 -4.01 6.04
C TRP A 121 -1.60 -2.88 5.04
N GLN A 122 -0.65 -2.01 5.33
CA GLN A 122 -0.24 -0.93 4.45
C GLN A 122 1.25 -1.02 4.19
N THR A 123 1.70 -0.50 3.07
CA THR A 123 3.06 -0.04 2.89
C THR A 123 3.05 1.43 2.53
N ASP A 124 3.83 2.21 3.25
CA ASP A 124 4.19 3.57 2.86
C ASP A 124 5.48 3.53 2.04
N THR A 125 5.52 4.26 0.94
CA THR A 125 6.70 4.37 0.09
C THR A 125 6.65 5.65 -0.72
N SER A 126 7.71 5.95 -1.46
CA SER A 126 7.81 7.13 -2.31
C SER A 126 8.14 6.74 -3.74
N ILE A 127 7.71 7.55 -4.70
CA ILE A 127 8.18 7.45 -6.09
C ILE A 127 9.68 7.77 -6.24
N GLY A 128 10.27 8.47 -5.27
CA GLY A 128 11.69 8.84 -5.17
C GLY A 128 12.16 8.72 -3.73
N ASP A 129 12.91 9.70 -3.25
CA ASP A 129 13.22 9.86 -1.83
C ASP A 129 12.02 10.43 -1.06
N TRP A 130 12.09 10.44 0.29
CA TRP A 130 11.03 11.03 1.11
C TRP A 130 10.91 12.54 0.94
N PHE A 131 12.02 13.20 0.64
CA PHE A 131 12.14 14.64 0.48
C PHE A 131 12.68 14.98 -0.89
N TYR A 132 12.42 16.20 -1.34
CA TYR A 132 12.94 16.71 -2.58
C TYR A 132 14.46 16.84 -2.57
N SER A 133 15.08 16.38 -3.64
CA SER A 133 16.48 16.66 -3.96
C SER A 133 16.63 16.85 -5.45
N THR A 134 17.42 17.85 -5.86
CA THR A 134 17.64 18.15 -7.27
C THR A 134 18.28 16.95 -8.00
N GLY A 135 17.67 16.54 -9.10
CA GLY A 135 18.16 15.46 -9.95
C GLY A 135 17.94 14.06 -9.37
N GLN A 136 17.03 13.89 -8.40
CA GLN A 136 16.64 12.58 -7.92
C GLN A 136 15.99 11.74 -9.03
N LYS A 137 16.10 10.42 -8.89
CA LYS A 137 15.49 9.46 -9.82
C LYS A 137 14.14 9.00 -9.28
N TYR A 138 13.16 8.92 -10.17
CA TYR A 138 11.81 8.46 -9.85
C TYR A 138 11.56 7.04 -10.36
N LEU A 139 10.70 6.30 -9.68
CA LEU A 139 10.11 5.07 -10.20
C LEU A 139 9.23 5.42 -11.40
N SER A 140 9.21 4.57 -12.41
CA SER A 140 8.27 4.72 -13.52
C SER A 140 6.83 4.39 -13.07
N ALA A 141 5.83 4.86 -13.82
CA ALA A 141 4.43 4.50 -13.59
C ALA A 141 4.23 2.97 -13.59
N ASP A 142 4.86 2.23 -14.49
CA ASP A 142 4.80 0.76 -14.54
C ASP A 142 5.34 0.11 -13.26
N GLN A 143 6.45 0.61 -12.70
CA GLN A 143 7.00 0.08 -11.46
C GLN A 143 6.07 0.32 -10.26
N VAL A 144 5.44 1.49 -10.20
CA VAL A 144 4.45 1.81 -9.16
C VAL A 144 3.21 0.92 -9.30
N ILE A 145 2.73 0.71 -10.53
CA ILE A 145 1.57 -0.16 -10.81
C ILE A 145 1.90 -1.61 -10.43
N GLN A 146 3.06 -2.11 -10.80
CA GLN A 146 3.52 -3.45 -10.43
C GLN A 146 3.59 -3.62 -8.90
N MET A 147 4.10 -2.63 -8.20
CA MET A 147 4.13 -2.60 -6.73
C MET A 147 2.71 -2.60 -6.14
N LEU A 148 1.83 -1.73 -6.60
CA LEU A 148 0.42 -1.68 -6.17
C LEU A 148 -0.26 -3.03 -6.32
N VAL A 149 -0.13 -3.67 -7.47
CA VAL A 149 -0.75 -4.98 -7.76
C VAL A 149 -0.19 -6.07 -6.85
N ASP A 150 1.11 -6.12 -6.63
CA ASP A 150 1.73 -7.11 -5.73
C ASP A 150 1.23 -6.93 -4.29
N ILE A 151 1.16 -5.69 -3.79
CA ILE A 151 0.69 -5.35 -2.46
C ILE A 151 -0.79 -5.75 -2.28
N VAL A 152 -1.66 -5.34 -3.20
CA VAL A 152 -3.10 -5.61 -3.13
C VAL A 152 -3.39 -7.10 -3.22
N SER A 153 -2.64 -7.86 -4.02
CA SER A 153 -2.77 -9.32 -4.12
C SER A 153 -2.50 -10.05 -2.79
N LYS A 154 -1.82 -9.39 -1.85
CA LYS A 154 -1.44 -9.91 -0.53
C LYS A 154 -2.22 -9.28 0.63
N ASN A 155 -3.37 -8.66 0.37
CA ASN A 155 -4.24 -7.96 1.33
C ASN A 155 -3.69 -6.62 1.82
N GLY A 156 -2.81 -5.98 1.04
CA GLY A 156 -2.19 -4.71 1.40
C GLY A 156 -2.82 -3.51 0.70
N ASN A 157 -2.46 -2.33 1.21
CA ASN A 157 -2.76 -1.03 0.62
C ASN A 157 -1.47 -0.25 0.42
N LEU A 158 -1.40 0.53 -0.64
CA LEU A 158 -0.24 1.37 -0.96
C LEU A 158 -0.53 2.82 -0.56
N LEU A 159 0.29 3.37 0.33
CA LEU A 159 0.40 4.80 0.60
C LEU A 159 1.62 5.33 -0.16
N LEU A 160 1.39 6.10 -1.21
CA LEU A 160 2.44 6.58 -2.10
C LEU A 160 2.75 8.05 -1.84
N ASN A 161 3.96 8.32 -1.35
CA ASN A 161 4.48 9.68 -1.27
C ASN A 161 4.86 10.18 -2.66
N VAL A 162 4.40 11.38 -2.98
CA VAL A 162 4.70 12.10 -4.22
C VAL A 162 5.47 13.36 -3.85
N VAL A 163 6.72 13.41 -4.27
CA VAL A 163 7.65 14.45 -3.84
C VAL A 163 7.35 15.77 -4.55
N GLN A 164 7.21 16.83 -3.75
CA GLN A 164 6.99 18.20 -4.21
C GLN A 164 8.28 19.02 -4.19
N THR A 165 8.40 19.95 -5.11
CA THR A 165 9.48 20.94 -5.10
C THR A 165 9.34 21.88 -3.89
N PRO A 166 10.38 22.67 -3.54
CA PRO A 166 10.29 23.65 -2.44
C PRO A 166 9.18 24.69 -2.64
N GLU A 167 8.76 24.95 -3.86
CA GLU A 167 7.67 25.88 -4.22
C GLU A 167 6.27 25.24 -4.06
N GLY A 168 6.21 23.92 -3.82
CA GLY A 168 4.97 23.16 -3.68
C GLY A 168 4.43 22.60 -4.98
N ASP A 169 5.17 22.72 -6.07
CA ASP A 169 4.82 22.20 -7.38
C ASP A 169 5.30 20.74 -7.56
N LEU A 170 4.82 20.08 -8.61
CA LEU A 170 5.31 18.77 -9.05
C LEU A 170 6.19 18.95 -10.29
N GLU A 171 7.33 18.25 -10.32
CA GLU A 171 8.16 18.22 -11.53
C GLU A 171 7.41 17.56 -12.71
N PRO A 172 7.71 17.93 -13.96
CA PRO A 172 7.05 17.35 -15.14
C PRO A 172 7.10 15.81 -15.19
N ASP A 173 8.22 15.22 -14.78
CA ASP A 173 8.39 13.75 -14.72
C ASP A 173 7.43 13.13 -13.72
N VAL A 174 7.21 13.77 -12.57
CA VAL A 174 6.26 13.33 -11.54
C VAL A 174 4.83 13.40 -12.06
N LEU A 175 4.46 14.46 -12.73
CA LEU A 175 3.14 14.60 -13.39
C LEU A 175 2.91 13.47 -14.40
N GLN A 176 3.89 13.17 -15.24
CA GLN A 176 3.81 12.10 -16.22
C GLN A 176 3.63 10.72 -15.57
N ILE A 177 4.30 10.47 -14.44
CA ILE A 177 4.13 9.24 -13.65
C ILE A 177 2.70 9.13 -13.13
N LEU A 178 2.15 10.20 -12.55
CA LEU A 178 0.78 10.23 -12.04
C LEU A 178 -0.25 10.05 -13.14
N GLU A 179 -0.06 10.65 -14.31
CA GLU A 179 -0.91 10.46 -15.48
C GLU A 179 -0.90 9.00 -15.97
N GLY A 180 0.28 8.37 -15.97
CA GLY A 180 0.41 6.94 -16.30
C GLY A 180 -0.33 6.04 -15.33
N ILE A 181 -0.18 6.28 -14.03
CA ILE A 181 -0.91 5.55 -12.97
C ILE A 181 -2.42 5.80 -13.11
N GLY A 182 -2.84 7.04 -13.33
CA GLY A 182 -4.24 7.43 -13.51
C GLY A 182 -4.87 6.75 -14.73
N THR A 183 -4.18 6.71 -15.86
CA THR A 183 -4.61 6.03 -17.08
C THR A 183 -4.82 4.53 -16.83
N TRP A 184 -3.82 3.87 -16.23
CA TRP A 184 -3.94 2.45 -15.90
C TRP A 184 -5.10 2.17 -14.93
N THR A 185 -5.23 3.00 -13.90
CA THR A 185 -6.28 2.84 -12.88
C THR A 185 -7.67 3.05 -13.45
N LYS A 186 -7.85 3.98 -14.39
CA LYS A 186 -9.11 4.19 -15.09
C LYS A 186 -9.58 2.94 -15.82
N ASP A 187 -8.67 2.21 -16.45
CA ASP A 187 -8.98 1.00 -17.21
C ASP A 187 -9.12 -0.24 -16.31
N ASN A 188 -8.33 -0.33 -15.23
CA ASN A 188 -8.13 -1.55 -14.44
C ASN A 188 -8.59 -1.44 -12.97
N GLY A 189 -9.08 -0.29 -12.52
CA GLY A 189 -9.44 -0.03 -11.12
C GLY A 189 -10.49 -0.98 -10.56
N GLU A 190 -11.33 -1.58 -11.40
CA GLU A 190 -12.30 -2.62 -11.00
C GLU A 190 -11.61 -3.79 -10.30
N ALA A 191 -10.40 -4.14 -10.73
CA ALA A 191 -9.62 -5.25 -10.19
C ALA A 191 -8.88 -4.89 -8.89
N ILE A 192 -8.80 -3.60 -8.54
CA ILE A 192 -8.13 -3.07 -7.35
C ILE A 192 -9.14 -2.67 -6.28
N TYR A 193 -10.08 -1.77 -6.65
CA TYR A 193 -10.99 -1.17 -5.68
C TYR A 193 -12.09 -2.13 -5.21
N GLY A 194 -12.17 -2.32 -3.89
CA GLY A 194 -13.11 -3.23 -3.27
C GLY A 194 -12.84 -4.71 -3.56
N SER A 195 -11.66 -5.03 -4.08
CA SER A 195 -11.20 -6.41 -4.25
C SER A 195 -10.65 -7.00 -2.95
N ARG A 196 -10.39 -8.29 -2.97
CA ARG A 196 -9.73 -9.04 -1.90
C ARG A 196 -8.68 -9.96 -2.52
N PRO A 197 -7.68 -10.42 -1.76
CA PRO A 197 -6.80 -11.47 -2.23
C PRO A 197 -7.62 -12.69 -2.66
N TRP A 198 -7.19 -13.32 -3.74
CA TRP A 198 -7.73 -14.62 -4.08
C TRP A 198 -7.11 -15.69 -3.16
N LYS A 199 -7.45 -16.98 -3.37
CA LYS A 199 -6.90 -18.10 -2.59
C LYS A 199 -5.38 -18.25 -2.71
N LYS A 200 -4.77 -17.61 -3.70
CA LYS A 200 -3.35 -17.53 -3.98
C LYS A 200 -3.04 -16.12 -4.48
N TYR A 201 -1.97 -15.49 -3.96
CA TYR A 201 -1.64 -14.12 -4.38
C TYR A 201 -1.05 -14.04 -5.78
N GLY A 202 -0.40 -15.11 -6.25
CA GLY A 202 0.22 -15.11 -7.56
C GLY A 202 0.88 -16.42 -7.93
N GLU A 203 1.40 -16.47 -9.15
CA GLU A 203 2.26 -17.53 -9.69
C GLU A 203 3.31 -16.94 -10.62
N GLY A 204 4.28 -17.76 -11.02
CA GLY A 204 5.39 -17.35 -11.86
C GLY A 204 6.70 -17.22 -11.10
N PRO A 205 7.80 -16.89 -11.82
CA PRO A 205 9.15 -16.88 -11.26
C PRO A 205 9.34 -15.99 -10.04
N SER A 206 8.65 -14.84 -9.98
CA SER A 206 8.76 -13.89 -8.85
C SER A 206 8.20 -14.43 -7.53
N THR A 207 7.36 -15.47 -7.56
CA THR A 207 6.78 -16.05 -6.33
C THR A 207 7.73 -17.00 -5.62
N THR A 208 8.81 -17.43 -6.26
CA THR A 208 9.82 -18.33 -5.69
C THR A 208 10.99 -17.60 -5.04
N THR A 209 11.05 -16.29 -5.19
CA THR A 209 12.12 -15.44 -4.66
C THR A 209 11.58 -14.63 -3.49
N LYS A 210 12.21 -14.74 -2.31
CA LYS A 210 11.88 -13.86 -1.19
C LYS A 210 12.14 -12.41 -1.59
N GLN A 211 11.13 -11.57 -1.45
CA GLN A 211 11.33 -10.13 -1.51
C GLN A 211 12.09 -9.70 -0.26
N VAL A 212 13.14 -8.94 -0.45
CA VAL A 212 13.86 -8.34 0.68
C VAL A 212 12.93 -7.27 1.25
N SER A 213 12.49 -7.44 2.49
CA SER A 213 11.79 -6.38 3.22
C SER A 213 12.68 -5.15 3.26
N GLY A 214 12.16 -4.02 2.78
CA GLY A 214 12.90 -2.75 2.83
C GLY A 214 13.18 -2.34 4.27
N ASN A 215 14.41 -2.01 4.56
CA ASN A 215 14.78 -1.13 5.65
C ASN A 215 14.69 0.31 5.13
N HIS A 216 14.76 1.32 5.98
CA HIS A 216 14.58 2.77 5.72
C HIS A 216 15.10 3.33 4.38
N GLY A 217 15.77 2.55 3.55
CA GLY A 217 16.29 2.92 2.24
C GLY A 217 15.45 2.47 1.02
N GLY A 218 14.31 1.83 1.24
CA GLY A 218 13.41 1.37 0.18
C GLY A 218 13.78 0.03 -0.45
N ILE A 219 12.89 -0.48 -1.30
CA ILE A 219 13.15 -1.65 -2.13
C ILE A 219 14.14 -1.22 -3.22
N LYS A 220 15.43 -1.42 -2.98
CA LYS A 220 16.48 -1.04 -3.93
C LYS A 220 16.60 -2.00 -5.12
N ASP A 221 16.15 -3.25 -4.95
CA ASP A 221 16.28 -4.32 -5.94
C ASP A 221 14.91 -4.94 -6.26
N VAL A 222 14.04 -4.17 -6.91
CA VAL A 222 12.85 -4.74 -7.54
C VAL A 222 13.34 -5.54 -8.75
N ARG A 223 13.29 -6.87 -8.68
CA ARG A 223 13.52 -7.68 -9.87
C ARG A 223 12.45 -7.32 -10.90
N PRO A 224 12.84 -7.13 -12.16
CA PRO A 224 11.87 -6.89 -13.22
C PRO A 224 10.91 -8.08 -13.30
N TYR A 225 9.61 -7.81 -13.24
CA TYR A 225 8.61 -8.84 -13.50
C TYR A 225 8.66 -9.26 -14.98
N VAL A 226 8.36 -10.53 -15.22
CA VAL A 226 8.17 -11.11 -16.56
C VAL A 226 6.68 -11.34 -16.83
N ALA A 227 6.33 -11.65 -18.07
CA ALA A 227 4.93 -11.86 -18.46
C ALA A 227 4.28 -13.06 -17.77
N GLU A 228 5.08 -14.06 -17.39
CA GLU A 228 4.66 -15.26 -16.65
C GLU A 228 4.41 -15.00 -15.16
N ASP A 229 4.81 -13.84 -14.65
CA ASP A 229 4.46 -13.42 -13.30
C ASP A 229 3.02 -12.95 -13.27
N ILE A 230 2.17 -13.72 -12.59
CA ILE A 230 0.75 -13.40 -12.44
C ILE A 230 0.46 -13.06 -10.97
N ARG A 231 -0.39 -12.06 -10.76
CA ARG A 231 -0.98 -11.76 -9.45
C ARG A 231 -2.49 -11.90 -9.53
N PHE A 232 -3.10 -12.17 -8.38
CA PHE A 232 -4.55 -12.42 -8.34
C PHE A 232 -5.24 -11.56 -7.29
N THR A 233 -6.38 -11.00 -7.67
CA THR A 233 -7.41 -10.50 -6.76
C THR A 233 -8.75 -11.13 -7.08
N THR A 234 -9.72 -10.96 -6.19
CA THR A 234 -11.09 -11.45 -6.42
C THR A 234 -12.13 -10.43 -5.96
N LYS A 235 -13.27 -10.42 -6.64
CA LYS A 235 -14.44 -9.65 -6.26
C LYS A 235 -15.70 -10.42 -6.66
N ASN A 236 -16.50 -10.83 -5.68
CA ASN A 236 -17.63 -11.72 -5.88
C ASN A 236 -17.21 -13.03 -6.60
N ASP A 237 -17.91 -13.41 -7.69
CA ASP A 237 -17.61 -14.60 -8.50
C ASP A 237 -16.57 -14.35 -9.62
N THR A 238 -15.77 -13.30 -9.48
CA THR A 238 -14.76 -12.90 -10.48
C THR A 238 -13.37 -12.99 -9.88
N VAL A 239 -12.43 -13.55 -10.65
CA VAL A 239 -10.99 -13.47 -10.39
C VAL A 239 -10.35 -12.57 -11.42
N TYR A 240 -9.48 -11.69 -10.97
CA TYR A 240 -8.65 -10.84 -11.81
C TYR A 240 -7.24 -11.39 -11.82
N ALA A 241 -6.73 -11.72 -13.01
CA ALA A 241 -5.35 -12.15 -13.21
C ALA A 241 -4.56 -11.01 -13.84
N PHE A 242 -3.61 -10.49 -13.09
CA PHE A 242 -2.71 -9.44 -13.53
C PHE A 242 -1.45 -10.08 -14.11
N CYS A 243 -1.26 -9.96 -15.42
CA CYS A 243 0.01 -10.25 -16.07
C CYS A 243 0.96 -9.10 -15.76
N MET A 244 2.02 -9.36 -15.01
CA MET A 244 2.88 -8.32 -14.42
C MET A 244 3.82 -7.63 -15.41
N ASN A 245 3.90 -8.12 -16.63
CA ASN A 245 4.58 -7.46 -17.74
C ASN A 245 3.84 -7.75 -19.05
N THR A 246 4.13 -6.97 -20.10
CA THR A 246 3.48 -7.10 -21.40
C THR A 246 3.60 -8.54 -21.95
N PRO A 247 2.50 -9.22 -22.28
CA PRO A 247 2.53 -10.56 -22.85
C PRO A 247 3.27 -10.58 -24.20
N VAL A 248 4.31 -11.39 -24.30
CA VAL A 248 5.06 -11.61 -25.56
C VAL A 248 4.60 -12.86 -26.32
N SER A 249 3.92 -13.78 -25.62
CA SER A 249 3.35 -15.04 -26.14
C SER A 249 2.00 -15.32 -25.45
N ASP A 250 1.38 -16.44 -25.78
CA ASP A 250 0.22 -16.94 -25.08
C ASP A 250 0.54 -17.16 -23.59
N LEU A 251 -0.44 -16.90 -22.71
CA LEU A 251 -0.29 -17.05 -21.27
C LEU A 251 -0.91 -18.37 -20.80
N ASN A 252 -0.19 -19.08 -19.92
CA ASN A 252 -0.65 -20.28 -19.26
C ASN A 252 -0.76 -20.01 -17.75
N ILE A 253 -1.99 -19.91 -17.25
CA ILE A 253 -2.27 -19.68 -15.82
C ILE A 253 -2.61 -21.04 -15.17
N THR A 254 -1.62 -21.63 -14.51
CA THR A 254 -1.73 -23.02 -13.96
C THR A 254 -2.71 -23.10 -12.79
N SER A 255 -2.81 -22.05 -12.00
CA SER A 255 -3.75 -21.97 -10.86
C SER A 255 -5.22 -22.01 -11.28
N LEU A 256 -5.53 -21.80 -12.57
CA LEU A 256 -6.88 -21.80 -13.14
C LEU A 256 -7.12 -22.97 -14.10
N SER A 257 -6.33 -24.04 -14.00
CA SER A 257 -6.51 -25.29 -14.75
C SER A 257 -7.79 -26.03 -14.32
N GLN A 258 -8.23 -27.01 -15.12
CA GLN A 258 -9.39 -27.86 -14.79
C GLN A 258 -9.14 -28.72 -13.55
N VAL A 259 -7.91 -29.19 -13.35
CA VAL A 259 -7.51 -30.05 -12.21
C VAL A 259 -6.95 -29.25 -11.04
N SER A 260 -7.03 -27.93 -11.09
CA SER A 260 -6.54 -27.08 -10.01
C SER A 260 -7.27 -27.34 -8.71
N ARG A 261 -6.53 -27.64 -7.65
CA ARG A 261 -7.08 -27.77 -6.29
C ARG A 261 -7.53 -26.43 -5.70
N ILE A 262 -7.17 -25.33 -6.33
CA ILE A 262 -7.47 -23.96 -5.86
C ILE A 262 -8.90 -23.58 -6.23
N SER A 263 -9.35 -23.93 -7.45
CA SER A 263 -10.71 -23.66 -7.91
C SER A 263 -11.24 -24.84 -8.73
N THR A 264 -12.37 -25.37 -8.33
CA THR A 264 -13.10 -26.43 -9.05
C THR A 264 -14.17 -25.85 -10.00
N LYS A 265 -14.36 -24.54 -10.00
CA LYS A 265 -15.36 -23.87 -10.83
C LYS A 265 -14.92 -23.78 -12.28
N SER A 266 -15.82 -24.10 -13.21
CA SER A 266 -15.60 -23.88 -14.64
C SER A 266 -15.64 -22.38 -14.96
N ILE A 267 -14.79 -21.95 -15.87
CA ILE A 267 -14.77 -20.57 -16.35
C ILE A 267 -15.92 -20.36 -17.33
N ALA A 268 -16.65 -19.26 -17.16
CA ALA A 268 -17.72 -18.82 -18.05
C ALA A 268 -17.22 -17.88 -19.14
N SER A 269 -16.35 -16.93 -18.76
CA SER A 269 -15.78 -15.96 -19.70
C SER A 269 -14.44 -15.43 -19.23
N VAL A 270 -13.64 -14.99 -20.21
CA VAL A 270 -12.40 -14.24 -20.01
C VAL A 270 -12.44 -13.00 -20.88
N SER A 271 -12.16 -11.85 -20.30
CA SER A 271 -12.01 -10.58 -21.01
C SER A 271 -10.79 -9.84 -20.50
N MET A 272 -10.26 -8.91 -21.27
CA MET A 272 -9.17 -8.02 -20.87
C MET A 272 -9.76 -6.67 -20.48
N LEU A 273 -9.44 -6.15 -19.31
CA LEU A 273 -9.89 -4.81 -18.89
C LEU A 273 -9.27 -3.73 -19.79
N GLY A 274 -9.98 -2.65 -19.98
CA GLY A 274 -9.57 -1.56 -20.89
C GLY A 274 -9.64 -1.92 -22.39
N SER A 275 -10.06 -3.14 -22.77
CA SER A 275 -10.11 -3.59 -24.16
C SER A 275 -11.49 -4.07 -24.58
N LYS A 276 -11.81 -3.82 -25.85
CA LYS A 276 -13.00 -4.39 -26.52
C LYS A 276 -12.68 -5.66 -27.33
N GLU A 277 -11.42 -6.08 -27.36
CA GLU A 277 -11.01 -7.29 -28.09
C GLU A 277 -11.63 -8.53 -27.45
N LYS A 278 -12.18 -9.40 -28.28
CA LYS A 278 -12.68 -10.71 -27.82
C LYS A 278 -11.53 -11.65 -27.57
N ILE A 279 -11.21 -11.89 -26.31
CA ILE A 279 -10.10 -12.76 -25.89
C ILE A 279 -10.40 -14.21 -26.23
N LYS A 280 -9.47 -14.88 -26.92
CA LYS A 280 -9.49 -16.31 -27.16
C LYS A 280 -8.83 -17.03 -26.00
N TRP A 281 -9.51 -18.01 -25.44
CA TRP A 281 -9.02 -18.75 -24.28
C TRP A 281 -9.53 -20.18 -24.27
N LYS A 282 -8.83 -21.06 -23.53
CA LYS A 282 -9.25 -22.45 -23.30
C LYS A 282 -8.80 -22.89 -21.90
N GLN A 283 -9.72 -23.42 -21.11
CA GLN A 283 -9.35 -24.06 -19.84
C GLN A 283 -8.99 -25.53 -20.11
N ASN A 284 -7.73 -25.87 -19.99
CA ASN A 284 -7.17 -27.21 -20.16
C ASN A 284 -6.94 -27.87 -18.80
N GLU A 285 -6.55 -29.16 -18.83
CA GLU A 285 -6.18 -29.87 -17.60
C GLU A 285 -5.06 -29.20 -16.83
N ASP A 286 -4.04 -28.65 -17.52
CA ASP A 286 -2.84 -28.10 -16.90
C ASP A 286 -2.89 -26.59 -16.64
N ALA A 287 -3.67 -25.84 -17.44
CA ALA A 287 -3.72 -24.37 -17.33
C ALA A 287 -4.99 -23.77 -17.96
N LEU A 288 -5.28 -22.54 -17.58
CA LEU A 288 -6.06 -21.61 -18.41
C LEU A 288 -5.10 -21.00 -19.44
N LEU A 289 -5.25 -21.43 -20.70
CA LEU A 289 -4.57 -20.80 -21.84
C LEU A 289 -5.33 -19.54 -22.25
N ILE A 290 -4.65 -18.41 -22.30
CA ILE A 290 -5.13 -17.18 -22.88
C ILE A 290 -4.25 -16.85 -24.07
N VAL A 291 -4.85 -16.83 -25.27
CA VAL A 291 -4.13 -16.44 -26.49
C VAL A 291 -3.73 -14.97 -26.39
N LYS A 292 -2.49 -14.67 -26.71
CA LYS A 292 -1.96 -13.31 -26.66
C LYS A 292 -2.90 -12.35 -27.41
N PRO A 293 -3.37 -11.26 -26.74
CA PRO A 293 -4.19 -10.25 -27.41
C PRO A 293 -3.44 -9.62 -28.60
N SER A 294 -4.18 -9.31 -29.64
CA SER A 294 -3.61 -8.67 -30.83
C SER A 294 -3.35 -7.19 -30.61
N ILE A 295 -4.12 -6.57 -29.72
CA ILE A 295 -3.98 -5.15 -29.33
C ILE A 295 -3.70 -5.10 -27.84
N LEU A 296 -2.49 -4.64 -27.50
CA LEU A 296 -2.07 -4.43 -26.11
C LEU A 296 -2.08 -2.94 -25.79
N PRO A 297 -2.41 -2.57 -24.54
CA PRO A 297 -2.35 -1.18 -24.10
C PRO A 297 -0.89 -0.70 -24.00
N ASN A 298 -0.71 0.61 -23.86
CA ASN A 298 0.59 1.23 -23.70
C ASN A 298 1.07 1.27 -22.22
N TYR A 299 0.79 0.21 -21.47
CA TYR A 299 1.30 -0.01 -20.12
C TYR A 299 1.63 -1.51 -19.95
N LYS A 300 2.49 -1.85 -18.99
CA LYS A 300 3.02 -3.22 -18.87
C LYS A 300 2.03 -4.19 -18.22
N VAL A 301 1.37 -3.77 -17.16
CA VAL A 301 0.49 -4.66 -16.40
C VAL A 301 -0.86 -4.77 -17.07
N VAL A 302 -1.17 -5.94 -17.61
CA VAL A 302 -2.42 -6.26 -18.31
C VAL A 302 -3.31 -7.10 -17.41
N VAL A 303 -4.61 -6.79 -17.35
CA VAL A 303 -5.54 -7.44 -16.43
C VAL A 303 -6.60 -8.25 -17.17
N PHE A 304 -6.67 -9.54 -16.86
CA PHE A 304 -7.72 -10.43 -17.36
C PHE A 304 -8.80 -10.64 -16.29
N LYS A 305 -10.03 -10.31 -16.63
CA LYS A 305 -11.23 -10.56 -15.84
C LYS A 305 -11.76 -11.94 -16.16
N ILE A 306 -11.82 -12.82 -15.17
CA ILE A 306 -12.19 -14.23 -15.30
C ILE A 306 -13.45 -14.47 -14.47
N VAL A 307 -14.56 -14.73 -15.14
CA VAL A 307 -15.86 -14.98 -14.50
C VAL A 307 -16.13 -16.47 -14.49
N PHE A 308 -16.53 -17.02 -13.36
CA PHE A 308 -16.88 -18.43 -13.23
C PHE A 308 -18.37 -18.69 -13.50
N LYS A 309 -18.68 -19.93 -13.90
CA LYS A 309 -20.07 -20.39 -13.98
C LYS A 309 -20.69 -20.41 -12.59
N LYS A 310 -21.94 -20.00 -12.51
CA LYS A 310 -22.74 -20.10 -11.28
C LYS A 310 -23.08 -21.54 -10.94
#